data_8bef26ad7ab66d16e77fecf095e88528
#
_entry.id   8bef26ad7ab66d16e77fecf095e88528
#
_cell.length_a   1.000
_cell.length_b   1.000
_cell.length_c   1.000
_cell.angle_alpha   90.00
_cell.angle_beta   90.00
_cell.angle_gamma   90.00
#
_symmetry.space_group_name_H-M   'P 1'
#
loop_
_entity.id
_entity.type
_entity.pdbx_description
1 polymer ?
#
loop_
_entity_poly.entity_id
_entity_poly.type
_entity_poly.pdbx_seq_one_letter_code
_entity_poly.pdbx_strand_id
1 'polypeptide(L)'
;VHALLPPVARGVLAGLSIALLTLAGIVPMLLLALLKLGVPVAGVRRACDRAINGIARLWIGNNTRWIGAVNPRMRWDVRGVDGLRPDGWYLVQSNHQSWVDILVLQRVFAGRIPMLKFFLKQELIWVPVIGLAWWALDFPFMKRGRGADARGSDLRATRAACEKFKRIPTSVINFVEGTRFTPAKHAQQGAPYRHLLVPRIGGLGVALATLGERFDALLDVTLHYPGRVPTFWDLMTGRVDAVTVRVDRLPIPADLLGGDPQNDPDHRARLRAWVDAQWSRK
;
A
#
# COMPACT_ATOMS: atom_id res chain seq x y z
N VAL A 1 -18.50 20.16 -17.69
CA VAL A 1 -18.45 19.22 -18.83
C VAL A 1 -18.74 17.78 -18.39
N HIS A 2 -18.18 17.30 -17.25
CA HIS A 2 -18.41 15.92 -16.77
C HIS A 2 -19.87 15.60 -16.43
N ALA A 3 -20.69 16.57 -16.02
CA ALA A 3 -22.09 16.34 -15.65
C ALA A 3 -23.02 16.07 -16.85
N LEU A 4 -22.60 16.42 -18.04
CA LEU A 4 -23.40 16.32 -19.27
C LEU A 4 -23.23 14.98 -20.01
N LEU A 5 -22.22 14.19 -19.67
CA LEU A 5 -21.95 12.92 -20.34
C LEU A 5 -22.67 11.73 -19.66
N PRO A 6 -23.17 10.76 -20.43
CA PRO A 6 -23.66 9.50 -19.89
C PRO A 6 -22.63 8.81 -19.00
N PRO A 7 -23.03 8.08 -17.94
CA PRO A 7 -22.10 7.43 -17.01
C PRO A 7 -21.08 6.52 -17.70
N VAL A 8 -21.46 5.79 -18.74
CA VAL A 8 -20.55 4.91 -19.50
C VAL A 8 -19.47 5.73 -20.21
N ALA A 9 -19.85 6.80 -20.91
CA ALA A 9 -18.88 7.66 -21.59
C ALA A 9 -17.90 8.31 -20.60
N ARG A 10 -18.38 8.78 -19.44
CA ARG A 10 -17.54 9.28 -18.36
C ARG A 10 -16.53 8.23 -17.89
N GLY A 11 -17.01 7.01 -17.61
CA GLY A 11 -16.17 5.92 -17.16
C GLY A 11 -15.08 5.54 -18.18
N VAL A 12 -15.43 5.47 -19.45
CA VAL A 12 -14.48 5.19 -20.54
C VAL A 12 -13.42 6.30 -20.66
N LEU A 13 -13.83 7.56 -20.69
CA LEU A 13 -12.91 8.70 -20.78
C LEU A 13 -12.00 8.80 -19.54
N ALA A 14 -12.55 8.56 -18.35
CA ALA A 14 -11.79 8.51 -17.13
C ALA A 14 -10.80 7.32 -17.13
N GLY A 15 -11.23 6.15 -17.61
CA GLY A 15 -10.37 4.98 -17.77
C GLY A 15 -9.23 5.23 -18.75
N LEU A 16 -9.51 5.82 -19.90
CA LEU A 16 -8.48 6.18 -20.89
C LEU A 16 -7.51 7.23 -20.32
N SER A 17 -8.02 8.25 -19.64
CA SER A 17 -7.15 9.29 -19.04
C SER A 17 -6.24 8.75 -17.96
N ILE A 18 -6.71 7.88 -17.04
CA ILE A 18 -5.86 7.27 -16.01
C ILE A 18 -4.85 6.29 -16.64
N ALA A 19 -5.22 5.58 -17.70
CA ALA A 19 -4.32 4.70 -18.43
C ALA A 19 -3.19 5.51 -19.10
N LEU A 20 -3.51 6.62 -19.76
CA LEU A 20 -2.51 7.51 -20.35
C LEU A 20 -1.59 8.14 -19.29
N LEU A 21 -2.13 8.62 -18.18
CA LEU A 21 -1.32 9.13 -17.06
C LEU A 21 -0.39 8.05 -16.49
N THR A 22 -0.88 6.81 -16.42
CA THR A 22 -0.09 5.68 -15.96
C THR A 22 1.04 5.35 -16.92
N LEU A 23 0.77 5.29 -18.23
CA LEU A 23 1.79 5.06 -19.26
C LEU A 23 2.83 6.17 -19.28
N ALA A 24 2.39 7.44 -19.20
CA ALA A 24 3.28 8.61 -19.15
C ALA A 24 4.23 8.58 -17.93
N GLY A 25 3.79 7.99 -16.80
CA GLY A 25 4.65 7.78 -15.63
C GLY A 25 5.57 6.56 -15.77
N ILE A 26 5.02 5.43 -16.21
CA ILE A 26 5.74 4.15 -16.21
C ILE A 26 6.81 4.07 -17.30
N VAL A 27 6.55 4.56 -18.50
CA VAL A 27 7.52 4.48 -19.62
C VAL A 27 8.87 5.11 -19.26
N PRO A 28 8.94 6.37 -18.80
CA PRO A 28 10.23 6.93 -18.39
C PRO A 28 10.85 6.24 -17.18
N MET A 29 10.05 5.72 -16.22
CA MET A 29 10.60 4.92 -15.12
C MET A 29 11.27 3.65 -15.61
N LEU A 30 10.70 2.95 -16.60
CA LEU A 30 11.28 1.74 -17.18
C LEU A 30 12.56 2.05 -17.95
N LEU A 31 12.60 3.12 -18.74
CA LEU A 31 13.83 3.54 -19.44
C LEU A 31 14.96 3.82 -18.46
N LEU A 32 14.68 4.52 -17.35
CA LEU A 32 15.64 4.77 -16.27
C LEU A 32 16.06 3.48 -15.54
N ALA A 33 15.14 2.54 -15.34
CA ALA A 33 15.44 1.24 -14.74
C ALA A 33 16.37 0.40 -15.65
N LEU A 34 16.13 0.39 -16.96
CA LEU A 34 17.00 -0.24 -17.94
C LEU A 34 18.39 0.41 -17.97
N LEU A 35 18.46 1.73 -17.96
CA LEU A 35 19.72 2.48 -17.87
C LEU A 35 20.50 2.10 -16.59
N LYS A 36 19.79 2.05 -15.43
CA LYS A 36 20.36 1.61 -14.15
C LYS A 36 20.95 0.19 -14.20
N LEU A 37 20.35 -0.72 -14.98
CA LEU A 37 20.86 -2.08 -15.16
C LEU A 37 22.11 -2.12 -16.06
N GLY A 38 22.09 -1.37 -17.17
CA GLY A 38 23.17 -1.36 -18.16
C GLY A 38 24.42 -0.60 -17.71
N VAL A 39 24.28 0.37 -16.77
CA VAL A 39 25.41 1.21 -16.34
C VAL A 39 25.79 0.92 -14.89
N PRO A 40 26.94 0.24 -14.63
CA PRO A 40 27.36 -0.16 -13.28
C PRO A 40 28.02 0.97 -12.47
N VAL A 41 27.79 2.24 -12.83
CA VAL A 41 28.34 3.42 -12.15
C VAL A 41 27.42 3.85 -11.02
N ALA A 42 27.93 3.90 -9.78
CA ALA A 42 27.16 4.22 -8.59
C ALA A 42 26.47 5.59 -8.64
N GLY A 43 27.12 6.60 -9.26
CA GLY A 43 26.54 7.92 -9.46
C GLY A 43 25.30 7.91 -10.34
N VAL A 44 25.38 7.20 -11.48
CA VAL A 44 24.28 7.03 -12.42
C VAL A 44 23.10 6.28 -11.76
N ARG A 45 23.39 5.18 -11.06
CA ARG A 45 22.37 4.40 -10.34
C ARG A 45 21.62 5.26 -9.34
N ARG A 46 22.32 6.06 -8.52
CA ARG A 46 21.69 7.00 -7.55
C ARG A 46 20.86 8.09 -8.25
N ALA A 47 21.31 8.59 -9.40
CA ALA A 47 20.56 9.56 -10.19
C ALA A 47 19.27 8.94 -10.76
N CYS A 48 19.35 7.73 -11.32
CA CYS A 48 18.19 6.98 -11.80
C CYS A 48 17.18 6.72 -10.67
N ASP A 49 17.62 6.27 -9.49
CA ASP A 49 16.75 6.03 -8.34
C ASP A 49 16.02 7.29 -7.89
N ARG A 50 16.71 8.43 -7.85
CA ARG A 50 16.08 9.74 -7.52
C ARG A 50 15.05 10.15 -8.56
N ALA A 51 15.37 9.99 -9.85
CA ALA A 51 14.48 10.31 -10.94
C ALA A 51 13.24 9.41 -10.96
N ILE A 52 13.41 8.08 -10.83
CA ILE A 52 12.31 7.11 -10.75
C ILE A 52 11.37 7.45 -9.59
N ASN A 53 11.90 7.71 -8.40
CA ASN A 53 11.09 8.11 -7.26
C ASN A 53 10.42 9.48 -7.44
N GLY A 54 11.07 10.42 -8.15
CA GLY A 54 10.49 11.71 -8.53
C GLY A 54 9.29 11.55 -9.45
N ILE A 55 9.42 10.74 -10.51
CA ILE A 55 8.35 10.43 -11.46
C ILE A 55 7.18 9.73 -10.74
N ALA A 56 7.47 8.79 -9.84
CA ALA A 56 6.43 8.11 -9.07
C ALA A 56 5.63 9.10 -8.19
N ARG A 57 6.30 10.04 -7.53
CA ARG A 57 5.61 11.11 -6.76
C ARG A 57 4.74 11.99 -7.65
N LEU A 58 5.22 12.37 -8.83
CA LEU A 58 4.43 13.12 -9.82
C LEU A 58 3.22 12.33 -10.28
N TRP A 59 3.40 11.04 -10.55
CA TRP A 59 2.30 10.13 -10.94
C TRP A 59 1.23 10.03 -9.85
N ILE A 60 1.62 9.85 -8.58
CA ILE A 60 0.69 9.86 -7.44
C ILE A 60 -0.03 11.22 -7.33
N GLY A 61 0.68 12.33 -7.50
CA GLY A 61 0.11 13.67 -7.51
C GLY A 61 -0.92 13.85 -8.64
N ASN A 62 -0.63 13.34 -9.84
CA ASN A 62 -1.54 13.37 -10.97
C ASN A 62 -2.78 12.48 -10.74
N ASN A 63 -2.60 11.29 -10.16
CA ASN A 63 -3.72 10.43 -9.75
C ASN A 63 -4.63 11.15 -8.74
N THR A 64 -4.03 11.89 -7.80
CA THR A 64 -4.77 12.70 -6.82
C THR A 64 -5.61 13.79 -7.48
N ARG A 65 -5.04 14.52 -8.44
CA ARG A 65 -5.76 15.53 -9.23
C ARG A 65 -6.86 14.90 -10.09
N TRP A 66 -6.55 13.75 -10.70
CA TRP A 66 -7.50 12.99 -11.50
C TRP A 66 -8.72 12.54 -10.68
N ILE A 67 -8.51 12.01 -9.46
CA ILE A 67 -9.62 11.65 -8.56
C ILE A 67 -10.51 12.88 -8.32
N GLY A 68 -9.94 14.04 -8.02
CA GLY A 68 -10.68 15.27 -7.80
C GLY A 68 -11.46 15.75 -9.03
N ALA A 69 -10.88 15.58 -10.23
CA ALA A 69 -11.53 15.96 -11.48
C ALA A 69 -12.70 15.02 -11.83
N VAL A 70 -12.55 13.72 -11.61
CA VAL A 70 -13.58 12.71 -11.92
C VAL A 70 -14.66 12.65 -10.84
N ASN A 71 -14.30 12.92 -9.57
CA ASN A 71 -15.21 12.90 -8.43
C ASN A 71 -15.23 14.27 -7.70
N PRO A 72 -15.67 15.37 -8.35
CA PRO A 72 -15.58 16.72 -7.77
C PRO A 72 -16.47 16.92 -6.53
N ARG A 73 -17.46 16.08 -6.35
CA ARG A 73 -18.39 16.13 -5.20
C ARG A 73 -18.02 15.16 -4.06
N MET A 74 -16.95 14.38 -4.24
CA MET A 74 -16.50 13.42 -3.23
C MET A 74 -16.02 14.14 -1.97
N ARG A 75 -16.64 13.83 -0.85
CA ARG A 75 -16.29 14.39 0.46
C ARG A 75 -15.19 13.56 1.10
N TRP A 76 -14.20 14.24 1.67
CA TRP A 76 -13.05 13.64 2.33
C TRP A 76 -13.06 14.02 3.80
N ASP A 77 -13.25 13.05 4.70
CA ASP A 77 -13.09 13.22 6.14
C ASP A 77 -11.82 12.48 6.58
N VAL A 78 -10.70 13.21 6.62
CA VAL A 78 -9.38 12.67 6.95
C VAL A 78 -8.91 13.26 8.27
N ARG A 79 -8.54 12.38 9.23
CA ARG A 79 -8.04 12.81 10.55
C ARG A 79 -6.82 11.99 10.96
N GLY A 80 -5.99 12.58 11.83
CA GLY A 80 -4.81 11.95 12.41
C GLY A 80 -3.58 11.93 11.51
N VAL A 81 -3.54 12.80 10.49
CA VAL A 81 -2.39 12.91 9.57
C VAL A 81 -1.43 14.05 9.93
N ASP A 82 -1.74 14.81 10.97
CA ASP A 82 -0.92 15.94 11.40
C ASP A 82 0.37 15.47 12.08
N GLY A 83 1.46 16.21 11.93
CA GLY A 83 2.76 15.87 12.50
C GLY A 83 3.47 14.66 11.87
N LEU A 84 2.95 14.12 10.75
CA LEU A 84 3.66 13.13 9.95
C LEU A 84 4.79 13.81 9.16
N ARG A 85 5.89 13.08 8.91
CA ARG A 85 7.09 13.63 8.28
C ARG A 85 7.40 12.91 6.96
N PRO A 86 7.69 13.66 5.87
CA PRO A 86 8.05 13.07 4.58
C PRO A 86 9.39 12.30 4.59
N ASP A 87 10.20 12.48 5.61
CA ASP A 87 11.49 11.82 5.83
C ASP A 87 11.44 10.78 6.96
N GLY A 88 10.27 10.52 7.52
CA GLY A 88 10.05 9.53 8.57
C GLY A 88 10.04 8.08 8.07
N TRP A 89 9.97 7.15 8.99
CA TRP A 89 9.87 5.72 8.72
C TRP A 89 8.57 5.20 9.32
N TYR A 90 7.69 4.67 8.50
CA TYR A 90 6.39 4.26 9.00
C TYR A 90 6.04 2.83 8.58
N LEU A 91 5.55 2.07 9.56
CA LEU A 91 4.80 0.86 9.30
C LEU A 91 3.34 1.26 9.21
N VAL A 92 2.67 0.92 8.12
CA VAL A 92 1.26 1.28 7.90
C VAL A 92 0.44 0.01 7.83
N GLN A 93 -0.61 -0.08 8.61
CA GLN A 93 -1.61 -1.14 8.48
C GLN A 93 -2.97 -0.54 8.17
N SER A 94 -3.76 -1.23 7.35
CA SER A 94 -5.08 -0.78 6.96
C SER A 94 -6.02 -1.94 6.73
N ASN A 95 -7.33 -1.73 6.95
CA ASN A 95 -8.37 -2.57 6.42
C ASN A 95 -8.45 -2.43 4.89
N HIS A 96 -9.09 -3.37 4.22
CA HIS A 96 -9.14 -3.41 2.75
C HIS A 96 -10.54 -3.77 2.25
N GLN A 97 -11.20 -2.84 1.57
CA GLN A 97 -12.56 -3.00 1.08
C GLN A 97 -12.63 -2.94 -0.45
N SER A 98 -11.81 -2.10 -1.09
CA SER A 98 -11.90 -1.80 -2.51
C SER A 98 -10.52 -1.62 -3.16
N TRP A 99 -10.44 -1.76 -4.47
CA TRP A 99 -9.28 -1.27 -5.24
C TRP A 99 -9.07 0.24 -5.11
N VAL A 100 -10.13 0.98 -4.79
CA VAL A 100 -10.08 2.44 -4.56
C VAL A 100 -9.23 2.79 -3.34
N ASP A 101 -9.12 1.89 -2.35
CA ASP A 101 -8.34 2.10 -1.12
C ASP A 101 -6.89 2.48 -1.39
N ILE A 102 -6.28 1.87 -2.43
CA ILE A 102 -4.89 2.16 -2.80
C ILE A 102 -4.74 3.62 -3.21
N LEU A 103 -5.64 4.12 -4.05
CA LEU A 103 -5.62 5.51 -4.52
C LEU A 103 -5.97 6.50 -3.40
N VAL A 104 -6.89 6.12 -2.51
CA VAL A 104 -7.25 6.90 -1.32
C VAL A 104 -6.04 7.05 -0.41
N LEU A 105 -5.37 5.95 -0.06
CA LEU A 105 -4.18 5.97 0.79
C LEU A 105 -3.03 6.75 0.15
N GLN A 106 -2.79 6.57 -1.15
CA GLN A 106 -1.79 7.36 -1.88
C GLN A 106 -2.09 8.86 -1.77
N ARG A 107 -3.35 9.28 -1.97
CA ARG A 107 -3.75 10.69 -1.84
C ARG A 107 -3.60 11.22 -0.42
N VAL A 108 -4.05 10.46 0.58
CA VAL A 108 -4.00 10.87 1.99
C VAL A 108 -2.57 11.06 2.45
N PHE A 109 -1.66 10.19 2.03
CA PHE A 109 -0.27 10.21 2.49
C PHE A 109 0.69 10.95 1.55
N ALA A 110 0.24 11.39 0.36
CA ALA A 110 1.08 12.12 -0.59
C ALA A 110 1.71 13.37 0.05
N GLY A 111 3.04 13.43 0.07
CA GLY A 111 3.80 14.54 0.65
C GLY A 111 3.84 14.59 2.18
N ARG A 112 3.13 13.71 2.89
CA ARG A 112 3.12 13.65 4.37
C ARG A 112 4.06 12.60 4.93
N ILE A 113 4.22 11.48 4.22
CA ILE A 113 5.15 10.40 4.55
C ILE A 113 5.88 9.96 3.29
N PRO A 114 6.98 9.19 3.39
CA PRO A 114 7.60 8.54 2.24
C PRO A 114 6.58 7.69 1.45
N MET A 115 6.88 7.49 0.16
CA MET A 115 6.00 6.71 -0.72
C MET A 115 5.69 5.33 -0.14
N LEU A 116 4.41 4.98 -0.12
CA LEU A 116 3.92 3.70 0.37
C LEU A 116 4.47 2.53 -0.48
N LYS A 117 5.16 1.61 0.15
CA LYS A 117 5.64 0.36 -0.44
C LYS A 117 4.74 -0.79 0.01
N PHE A 118 4.02 -1.39 -0.93
CA PHE A 118 3.13 -2.51 -0.65
C PHE A 118 3.89 -3.84 -0.74
N PHE A 119 3.54 -4.79 0.11
CA PHE A 119 3.90 -6.19 -0.11
C PHE A 119 3.02 -6.77 -1.21
N LEU A 120 3.62 -7.03 -2.36
CA LEU A 120 2.91 -7.52 -3.54
C LEU A 120 3.03 -9.04 -3.66
N LYS A 121 1.99 -9.69 -4.18
CA LYS A 121 2.11 -11.08 -4.59
C LYS A 121 3.07 -11.19 -5.79
N GLN A 122 3.89 -12.23 -5.83
CA GLN A 122 4.87 -12.40 -6.91
C GLN A 122 4.22 -12.44 -8.29
N GLU A 123 3.04 -13.04 -8.41
CA GLU A 123 2.31 -13.13 -9.67
C GLU A 123 1.96 -11.76 -10.24
N LEU A 124 1.90 -10.72 -9.40
CA LEU A 124 1.61 -9.35 -9.84
C LEU A 124 2.73 -8.71 -10.66
N ILE A 125 3.95 -9.28 -10.67
CA ILE A 125 5.02 -8.83 -11.58
C ILE A 125 4.62 -9.01 -13.06
N TRP A 126 3.75 -10.00 -13.33
CA TRP A 126 3.27 -10.31 -14.67
C TRP A 126 2.08 -9.46 -15.11
N VAL A 127 1.57 -8.59 -14.23
CA VAL A 127 0.53 -7.63 -14.64
C VAL A 127 1.15 -6.64 -15.63
N PRO A 128 0.62 -6.56 -16.86
CA PRO A 128 1.20 -5.72 -17.89
C PRO A 128 1.38 -4.28 -17.40
N VAL A 129 2.51 -3.68 -17.74
CA VAL A 129 2.87 -2.28 -17.44
C VAL A 129 3.08 -2.03 -15.94
N ILE A 130 2.08 -2.26 -15.09
CA ILE A 130 2.12 -1.95 -13.65
C ILE A 130 3.09 -2.86 -12.89
N GLY A 131 3.17 -4.15 -13.24
CA GLY A 131 4.12 -5.08 -12.62
C GLY A 131 5.57 -4.64 -12.80
N LEU A 132 5.92 -4.17 -14.00
CA LEU A 132 7.23 -3.62 -14.30
C LEU A 132 7.51 -2.31 -13.55
N ALA A 133 6.49 -1.46 -13.34
CA ALA A 133 6.64 -0.25 -12.55
C ALA A 133 6.94 -0.56 -11.08
N TRP A 134 6.24 -1.52 -10.47
CA TRP A 134 6.53 -1.96 -9.12
C TRP A 134 7.94 -2.54 -8.98
N TRP A 135 8.38 -3.30 -9.99
CA TRP A 135 9.75 -3.79 -10.05
C TRP A 135 10.78 -2.65 -10.14
N ALA A 136 10.57 -1.67 -11.02
CA ALA A 136 11.43 -0.50 -11.17
C ALA A 136 11.50 0.37 -9.90
N LEU A 137 10.44 0.37 -9.10
CA LEU A 137 10.33 1.05 -7.81
C LEU A 137 10.83 0.22 -6.62
N ASP A 138 11.43 -0.95 -6.87
CA ASP A 138 11.92 -1.86 -5.83
C ASP A 138 10.81 -2.30 -4.83
N PHE A 139 9.58 -2.51 -5.29
CA PHE A 139 8.53 -3.06 -4.42
C PHE A 139 8.85 -4.50 -4.03
N PRO A 140 8.57 -4.91 -2.77
CA PRO A 140 8.79 -6.28 -2.33
C PRO A 140 7.73 -7.22 -2.90
N PHE A 141 8.18 -8.19 -3.71
CA PHE A 141 7.33 -9.27 -4.21
C PHE A 141 7.47 -10.49 -3.31
N MET A 142 6.34 -11.02 -2.84
CA MET A 142 6.27 -12.19 -1.96
C MET A 142 5.72 -13.40 -2.71
N LYS A 143 6.43 -14.52 -2.64
CA LYS A 143 5.90 -15.83 -3.05
C LYS A 143 5.00 -16.36 -1.93
N ARG A 144 3.74 -16.55 -2.18
CA ARG A 144 2.82 -17.18 -1.22
C ARG A 144 2.69 -18.66 -1.52
N GLY A 145 3.72 -19.46 -1.17
CA GLY A 145 3.68 -20.91 -1.29
C GLY A 145 2.88 -21.59 -0.17
N ARG A 146 2.33 -22.78 -0.44
CA ARG A 146 1.76 -23.69 0.56
C ARG A 146 2.85 -24.68 0.97
N GLY A 147 3.23 -24.70 2.26
CA GLY A 147 4.26 -25.60 2.81
C GLY A 147 5.35 -24.86 3.62
N ALA A 148 6.12 -25.59 4.42
CA ALA A 148 7.17 -25.03 5.26
C ALA A 148 8.33 -24.44 4.45
N ASP A 149 8.76 -25.12 3.39
CA ASP A 149 9.85 -24.67 2.52
C ASP A 149 9.51 -23.41 1.72
N ALA A 150 8.25 -23.30 1.26
CA ALA A 150 7.76 -22.12 0.58
C ALA A 150 7.74 -20.90 1.51
N ARG A 151 7.31 -21.07 2.78
CA ARG A 151 7.30 -20.00 3.78
C ARG A 151 8.72 -19.50 4.11
N GLY A 152 9.70 -20.39 4.21
CA GLY A 152 11.09 -20.01 4.45
C GLY A 152 11.73 -19.23 3.30
N SER A 153 11.41 -19.59 2.03
CA SER A 153 11.90 -18.86 0.85
C SER A 153 11.25 -17.47 0.73
N ASP A 154 9.96 -17.35 1.06
CA ASP A 154 9.22 -16.10 1.08
C ASP A 154 9.80 -15.09 2.06
N LEU A 155 10.17 -15.57 3.25
CA LEU A 155 10.76 -14.73 4.28
C LEU A 155 12.14 -14.18 3.84
N ARG A 156 12.99 -15.03 3.27
CA ARG A 156 14.30 -14.60 2.76
C ARG A 156 14.18 -13.56 1.66
N ALA A 157 13.26 -13.77 0.72
CA ALA A 157 13.01 -12.82 -0.37
C ALA A 157 12.47 -11.49 0.16
N THR A 158 11.55 -11.53 1.15
CA THR A 158 10.99 -10.34 1.76
C THR A 158 12.02 -9.60 2.62
N ARG A 159 12.84 -10.31 3.39
CA ARG A 159 13.97 -9.71 4.12
C ARG A 159 14.94 -9.02 3.17
N ALA A 160 15.35 -9.68 2.07
CA ALA A 160 16.24 -9.09 1.08
C ALA A 160 15.66 -7.84 0.42
N ALA A 161 14.35 -7.81 0.17
CA ALA A 161 13.68 -6.63 -0.35
C ALA A 161 13.63 -5.50 0.71
N CYS A 162 13.34 -5.83 1.96
CA CYS A 162 13.32 -4.85 3.06
C CYS A 162 14.72 -4.30 3.40
N GLU A 163 15.80 -5.07 3.20
CA GLU A 163 17.17 -4.57 3.38
C GLU A 163 17.49 -3.36 2.50
N LYS A 164 16.94 -3.32 1.28
CA LYS A 164 17.08 -2.14 0.41
C LYS A 164 16.44 -0.88 1.01
N PHE A 165 15.38 -1.05 1.79
CA PHE A 165 14.66 0.06 2.42
C PHE A 165 15.41 0.65 3.62
N LYS A 166 16.38 -0.04 4.22
CA LYS A 166 17.18 0.49 5.33
C LYS A 166 17.97 1.76 4.99
N ARG A 167 18.13 2.06 3.71
CA ARG A 167 18.98 3.17 3.22
C ARG A 167 18.21 4.46 2.97
N ILE A 168 16.89 4.41 2.85
CA ILE A 168 16.06 5.54 2.44
C ILE A 168 14.77 5.51 3.27
N PRO A 169 14.35 6.66 3.84
CA PRO A 169 13.07 6.75 4.54
C PRO A 169 11.95 6.10 3.73
N THR A 170 11.23 5.19 4.34
CA THR A 170 10.26 4.35 3.64
C THR A 170 9.03 4.11 4.51
N SER A 171 7.86 4.13 3.88
CA SER A 171 6.61 3.70 4.50
C SER A 171 6.21 2.35 3.92
N VAL A 172 6.21 1.32 4.78
CA VAL A 172 5.80 -0.03 4.40
C VAL A 172 4.35 -0.22 4.79
N ILE A 173 3.49 -0.54 3.81
CA ILE A 173 2.06 -0.75 4.07
C ILE A 173 1.65 -2.20 3.90
N ASN A 174 0.81 -2.65 4.81
CA ASN A 174 0.17 -3.95 4.77
C ASN A 174 -1.36 -3.81 4.92
N PHE A 175 -2.10 -4.36 3.97
CA PHE A 175 -3.51 -4.67 4.19
C PHE A 175 -3.58 -5.96 4.99
N VAL A 176 -3.69 -5.84 6.32
CA VAL A 176 -3.52 -6.99 7.22
C VAL A 176 -4.59 -8.08 7.06
N GLU A 177 -5.72 -7.79 6.44
CA GLU A 177 -6.71 -8.79 6.03
C GLU A 177 -6.20 -9.73 4.93
N GLY A 178 -5.17 -9.32 4.19
CA GLY A 178 -4.56 -10.06 3.09
C GLY A 178 -5.47 -10.26 1.87
N THR A 179 -6.69 -9.74 1.93
CA THR A 179 -7.68 -9.73 0.83
C THR A 179 -8.73 -8.65 1.10
N ARG A 180 -9.49 -8.26 0.09
CA ARG A 180 -10.61 -7.33 0.27
C ARG A 180 -11.75 -7.99 1.02
N PHE A 181 -12.34 -7.22 1.93
CA PHE A 181 -13.53 -7.62 2.67
C PHE A 181 -14.67 -7.98 1.71
N THR A 182 -15.36 -9.09 2.01
CA THR A 182 -16.67 -9.42 1.47
C THR A 182 -17.47 -10.13 2.55
N PRO A 183 -18.82 -10.00 2.58
CA PRO A 183 -19.64 -10.71 3.56
C PRO A 183 -19.43 -12.24 3.54
N ALA A 184 -19.25 -12.82 2.35
CA ALA A 184 -18.99 -14.25 2.20
C ALA A 184 -17.67 -14.68 2.88
N LYS A 185 -16.59 -13.92 2.70
CA LYS A 185 -15.30 -14.21 3.36
C LYS A 185 -15.37 -14.00 4.87
N HIS A 186 -16.11 -12.98 5.31
CA HIS A 186 -16.33 -12.72 6.72
C HIS A 186 -17.03 -13.91 7.40
N ALA A 187 -18.12 -14.38 6.81
CA ALA A 187 -18.86 -15.56 7.28
C ALA A 187 -17.99 -16.83 7.26
N GLN A 188 -17.23 -17.05 6.17
CA GLN A 188 -16.32 -18.19 6.03
C GLN A 188 -15.21 -18.23 7.10
N GLN A 189 -14.73 -17.05 7.56
CA GLN A 189 -13.68 -16.96 8.56
C GLN A 189 -14.22 -17.04 10.00
N GLY A 190 -15.52 -16.88 10.21
CA GLY A 190 -16.09 -16.71 11.55
C GLY A 190 -15.45 -15.51 12.27
N ALA A 191 -15.18 -14.41 11.51
CA ALA A 191 -14.45 -13.28 12.07
C ALA A 191 -15.22 -12.64 13.23
N PRO A 192 -14.57 -12.37 14.38
CA PRO A 192 -15.24 -11.80 15.55
C PRO A 192 -15.53 -10.31 15.39
N TYR A 193 -15.02 -9.68 14.34
CA TYR A 193 -15.17 -8.26 14.05
C TYR A 193 -16.41 -8.01 13.21
N ARG A 194 -17.13 -6.93 13.44
CA ARG A 194 -18.38 -6.65 12.73
C ARG A 194 -18.19 -6.40 11.23
N HIS A 195 -17.12 -5.70 10.84
CA HIS A 195 -16.91 -5.20 9.47
C HIS A 195 -15.50 -5.47 8.94
N LEU A 196 -14.74 -6.37 9.58
CA LEU A 196 -13.34 -6.64 9.25
C LEU A 196 -13.12 -8.15 9.15
N LEU A 197 -12.16 -8.57 8.34
CA LEU A 197 -11.66 -9.94 8.32
C LEU A 197 -10.61 -10.14 9.42
N VAL A 198 -10.31 -11.40 9.73
CA VAL A 198 -9.25 -11.75 10.67
C VAL A 198 -7.89 -11.27 10.13
N PRO A 199 -7.12 -10.49 10.92
CA PRO A 199 -5.84 -9.95 10.46
C PRO A 199 -4.78 -11.04 10.32
N ARG A 200 -3.91 -10.89 9.32
CA ARG A 200 -2.77 -11.77 9.03
C ARG A 200 -1.47 -11.08 9.41
N ILE A 201 -0.79 -11.57 10.41
CA ILE A 201 0.40 -10.93 10.96
C ILE A 201 1.70 -11.17 10.17
N GLY A 202 1.71 -12.09 9.19
CA GLY A 202 2.95 -12.50 8.52
C GLY A 202 3.72 -11.36 7.87
N GLY A 203 3.07 -10.52 7.06
CA GLY A 203 3.73 -9.37 6.42
C GLY A 203 4.19 -8.32 7.42
N LEU A 204 3.40 -8.07 8.47
CA LEU A 204 3.74 -7.15 9.55
C LEU A 204 4.96 -7.64 10.34
N GLY A 205 4.97 -8.93 10.70
CA GLY A 205 6.08 -9.54 11.42
C GLY A 205 7.40 -9.47 10.65
N VAL A 206 7.36 -9.71 9.32
CA VAL A 206 8.56 -9.56 8.49
C VAL A 206 9.06 -8.12 8.46
N ALA A 207 8.15 -7.14 8.32
CA ALA A 207 8.52 -5.73 8.33
C ALA A 207 9.17 -5.33 9.67
N LEU A 208 8.59 -5.77 10.80
CA LEU A 208 9.13 -5.53 12.14
C LEU A 208 10.48 -6.22 12.37
N ALA A 209 10.61 -7.48 11.95
CA ALA A 209 11.87 -8.23 12.08
C ALA A 209 13.03 -7.61 11.28
N THR A 210 12.73 -6.92 10.16
CA THR A 210 13.76 -6.40 9.25
C THR A 210 14.03 -4.91 9.43
N LEU A 211 12.99 -4.12 9.71
CA LEU A 211 13.03 -2.66 9.74
C LEU A 211 12.54 -2.09 11.07
N GLY A 212 12.15 -2.93 12.04
CA GLY A 212 11.47 -2.50 13.26
C GLY A 212 12.14 -1.32 13.96
N GLU A 213 13.46 -1.37 14.15
CA GLU A 213 14.26 -0.32 14.80
C GLU A 213 14.30 1.00 14.00
N ARG A 214 13.91 0.98 12.74
CA ARG A 214 13.87 2.18 11.88
C ARG A 214 12.51 2.89 11.92
N PHE A 215 11.44 2.17 12.27
CA PHE A 215 10.11 2.77 12.26
C PHE A 215 9.92 3.76 13.41
N ASP A 216 9.57 5.00 13.06
CA ASP A 216 9.18 6.03 14.02
C ASP A 216 7.82 5.69 14.69
N ALA A 217 6.93 5.00 13.97
CA ALA A 217 5.62 4.61 14.46
C ALA A 217 4.93 3.58 13.54
N LEU A 218 3.92 2.91 14.10
CA LEU A 218 2.85 2.30 13.34
C LEU A 218 1.77 3.34 13.04
N LEU A 219 1.34 3.43 11.78
CA LEU A 219 0.14 4.16 11.39
C LEU A 219 -0.99 3.15 11.19
N ASP A 220 -1.92 3.12 12.13
CA ASP A 220 -3.10 2.28 12.06
C ASP A 220 -4.23 3.01 11.34
N VAL A 221 -4.51 2.61 10.11
CA VAL A 221 -5.45 3.30 9.22
C VAL A 221 -6.77 2.57 9.15
N THR A 222 -7.86 3.29 9.37
CA THR A 222 -9.21 2.81 9.12
C THR A 222 -9.81 3.55 7.94
N LEU A 223 -10.18 2.81 6.91
CA LEU A 223 -10.92 3.29 5.74
C LEU A 223 -12.40 2.92 5.88
N HIS A 224 -13.27 3.88 5.62
CA HIS A 224 -14.72 3.65 5.59
C HIS A 224 -15.37 4.45 4.45
N TYR A 225 -16.26 3.80 3.73
CA TYR A 225 -17.08 4.42 2.69
C TYR A 225 -18.52 4.47 3.18
N PRO A 226 -19.04 5.66 3.55
CA PRO A 226 -20.43 5.79 3.97
C PRO A 226 -21.39 5.31 2.89
N GLY A 227 -22.33 4.44 3.27
CA GLY A 227 -23.36 3.88 2.41
C GLY A 227 -22.88 2.64 1.64
N ARG A 228 -21.99 2.75 0.68
CA ARG A 228 -21.58 1.64 -0.19
C ARG A 228 -20.08 1.64 -0.48
N VAL A 229 -19.45 0.47 -0.37
CA VAL A 229 -18.06 0.28 -0.81
C VAL A 229 -17.98 0.46 -2.33
N PRO A 230 -17.18 1.41 -2.83
CA PRO A 230 -17.12 1.71 -4.24
C PRO A 230 -16.34 0.65 -5.00
N THR A 231 -16.78 0.36 -6.21
CA THR A 231 -15.96 -0.32 -7.22
C THR A 231 -15.01 0.68 -7.90
N PHE A 232 -14.03 0.19 -8.62
CA PHE A 232 -13.17 1.06 -9.42
C PHE A 232 -13.97 1.77 -10.53
N TRP A 233 -15.02 1.11 -11.05
CA TRP A 233 -15.95 1.71 -12.01
C TRP A 233 -16.74 2.88 -11.40
N ASP A 234 -17.15 2.76 -10.14
CA ASP A 234 -17.82 3.86 -9.44
C ASP A 234 -16.91 5.08 -9.31
N LEU A 235 -15.61 4.85 -9.03
CA LEU A 235 -14.63 5.93 -9.01
C LEU A 235 -14.50 6.59 -10.40
N MET A 236 -14.38 5.80 -11.48
CA MET A 236 -14.26 6.32 -12.84
C MET A 236 -15.52 7.06 -13.32
N THR A 237 -16.69 6.68 -12.84
CA THR A 237 -17.96 7.31 -13.24
C THR A 237 -18.39 8.45 -12.32
N GLY A 238 -17.56 8.83 -11.33
CA GLY A 238 -17.88 9.94 -10.41
C GLY A 238 -19.00 9.62 -9.43
N ARG A 239 -19.13 8.36 -8.99
CA ARG A 239 -20.17 7.87 -8.08
C ARG A 239 -19.66 7.52 -6.69
N VAL A 240 -18.53 8.08 -6.30
CA VAL A 240 -18.00 7.95 -4.92
C VAL A 240 -18.36 9.21 -4.15
N ASP A 241 -19.30 9.08 -3.21
CA ASP A 241 -19.86 10.23 -2.49
C ASP A 241 -18.94 10.73 -1.36
N ALA A 242 -18.34 9.80 -0.63
CA ALA A 242 -17.50 10.15 0.52
C ALA A 242 -16.53 9.03 0.86
N VAL A 243 -15.44 9.41 1.52
CA VAL A 243 -14.53 8.52 2.22
C VAL A 243 -14.13 9.12 3.57
N THR A 244 -14.15 8.28 4.58
CA THR A 244 -13.63 8.60 5.91
C THR A 244 -12.31 7.85 6.11
N VAL A 245 -11.27 8.55 6.52
CA VAL A 245 -9.96 8.00 6.83
C VAL A 245 -9.56 8.44 8.22
N ARG A 246 -9.30 7.48 9.10
CA ARG A 246 -8.74 7.71 10.45
C ARG A 246 -7.35 7.12 10.48
N VAL A 247 -6.40 7.87 11.00
CA VAL A 247 -5.01 7.45 11.14
C VAL A 247 -4.62 7.62 12.60
N ASP A 248 -4.37 6.51 13.27
CA ASP A 248 -3.85 6.50 14.63
C ASP A 248 -2.34 6.24 14.57
N ARG A 249 -1.55 7.18 15.12
CA ARG A 249 -0.11 7.02 15.27
C ARG A 249 0.19 6.31 16.58
N LEU A 250 0.66 5.07 16.49
CA LEU A 250 0.91 4.20 17.63
C LEU A 250 2.41 3.91 17.79
N PRO A 251 2.93 3.89 19.03
CA PRO A 251 4.27 3.40 19.27
C PRO A 251 4.34 1.91 18.97
N ILE A 252 5.48 1.45 18.48
CA ILE A 252 5.75 0.02 18.29
C ILE A 252 6.42 -0.50 19.57
N PRO A 253 5.85 -1.50 20.27
CA PRO A 253 6.44 -2.07 21.45
C PRO A 253 7.85 -2.63 21.20
N ALA A 254 8.80 -2.35 22.09
CA ALA A 254 10.20 -2.75 21.93
C ALA A 254 10.37 -4.28 21.87
N ASP A 255 9.52 -5.04 22.57
CA ASP A 255 9.52 -6.50 22.59
C ASP A 255 9.00 -7.14 21.29
N LEU A 256 8.46 -6.33 20.36
CA LEU A 256 8.08 -6.75 19.01
C LEU A 256 9.14 -6.42 17.95
N LEU A 257 10.21 -5.71 18.33
CA LEU A 257 11.28 -5.36 17.41
C LEU A 257 12.30 -6.50 17.27
N GLY A 258 12.77 -6.76 16.05
CA GLY A 258 13.86 -7.70 15.80
C GLY A 258 13.55 -9.19 16.02
N GLY A 259 12.37 -9.54 16.52
CA GLY A 259 11.98 -10.92 16.75
C GLY A 259 11.70 -11.72 15.47
N ASP A 260 11.69 -13.05 15.60
CA ASP A 260 11.37 -13.96 14.49
C ASP A 260 10.00 -14.64 14.72
N PRO A 261 8.90 -14.05 14.24
CA PRO A 261 7.57 -14.61 14.47
C PRO A 261 7.32 -15.96 13.77
N GLN A 262 8.28 -16.47 13.00
CA GLN A 262 8.17 -17.79 12.38
C GLN A 262 8.72 -18.90 13.26
N ASN A 263 9.85 -18.65 13.93
CA ASN A 263 10.54 -19.65 14.74
C ASN A 263 10.35 -19.44 16.25
N ASP A 264 9.78 -18.28 16.66
CA ASP A 264 9.45 -17.97 18.04
C ASP A 264 7.91 -17.91 18.22
N PRO A 265 7.29 -18.95 18.79
CA PRO A 265 5.84 -18.99 19.04
C PRO A 265 5.37 -17.90 20.01
N ASP A 266 6.17 -17.55 21.01
CA ASP A 266 5.82 -16.55 22.03
C ASP A 266 5.85 -15.15 21.41
N HIS A 267 6.86 -14.84 20.61
CA HIS A 267 6.90 -13.61 19.86
C HIS A 267 5.72 -13.50 18.89
N ARG A 268 5.36 -14.60 18.22
CA ARG A 268 4.19 -14.65 17.34
C ARG A 268 2.89 -14.39 18.12
N ALA A 269 2.74 -14.96 19.32
CA ALA A 269 1.57 -14.75 20.16
C ALA A 269 1.47 -13.28 20.61
N ARG A 270 2.57 -12.67 21.06
CA ARG A 270 2.61 -11.23 21.41
C ARG A 270 2.25 -10.33 20.22
N LEU A 271 2.84 -10.57 19.05
CA LEU A 271 2.52 -9.83 17.84
C LEU A 271 1.05 -9.98 17.44
N ARG A 272 0.50 -11.19 17.55
CA ARG A 272 -0.91 -11.45 17.29
C ARG A 272 -1.79 -10.65 18.26
N ALA A 273 -1.54 -10.74 19.55
CA ALA A 273 -2.31 -10.03 20.56
C ALA A 273 -2.27 -8.50 20.36
N TRP A 274 -1.09 -7.97 20.00
CA TRP A 274 -0.93 -6.55 19.72
C TRP A 274 -1.76 -6.08 18.50
N VAL A 275 -1.77 -6.85 17.42
CA VAL A 275 -2.57 -6.54 16.23
C VAL A 275 -4.06 -6.70 16.49
N ASP A 276 -4.47 -7.77 17.17
CA ASP A 276 -5.88 -8.04 17.49
C ASP A 276 -6.45 -6.97 18.43
N ALA A 277 -5.66 -6.46 19.39
CA ALA A 277 -6.06 -5.34 20.25
C ALA A 277 -6.35 -4.04 19.49
N GLN A 278 -5.61 -3.77 18.42
CA GLN A 278 -5.86 -2.62 17.54
C GLN A 278 -7.06 -2.89 16.64
N TRP A 279 -7.16 -4.09 16.11
CA TRP A 279 -8.21 -4.49 15.18
C TRP A 279 -9.60 -4.50 15.85
N SER A 280 -9.66 -4.84 17.12
CA SER A 280 -10.91 -4.84 17.92
C SER A 280 -11.42 -3.43 18.24
N ARG A 281 -10.60 -2.39 18.07
CA ARG A 281 -10.99 -0.99 18.29
C ARG A 281 -11.61 -0.33 17.07
N LYS A 282 -11.52 -0.95 15.90
CA LYS A 282 -12.08 -0.48 14.64
C LYS A 282 -13.54 -0.90 14.46
#